data_0e86141f891fb66a386107fe026a76f9
#
_entry.id   0e86141f891fb66a386107fe026a76f9
#
_cell.length_a   1.000
_cell.length_b   1.000
_cell.length_c   1.000
_cell.angle_alpha   90.00
_cell.angle_beta   90.00
_cell.angle_gamma   90.00
#
_symmetry.space_group_name_H-M   'P 1'
#
loop_
_entity.id
_entity.type
_entity.pdbx_description
1 polymer ?
#
loop_
_entity_poly.entity_id
_entity_poly.type
_entity_poly.pdbx_seq_one_letter_code
_entity_poly.pdbx_strand_id
1 'polypeptide(L)'
;MKKFILTTIALFVCGQSILLAQESKPDSLQSLLSEKDILTRIELNTNSEDCYKLYPTKNMWTFLKLDTRTGKIWQVQYSTQGYEYRFQTILNNYDLSYETNTKPNRFELYPTENTYNFILLDKKDGRVWQVQWSQDEDTRMILPIY
;
A
#
# COMPACT_ATOMS: atom_id res chain seq x y z
N MET A 1 58.44 57.62 48.91
CA MET A 1 58.55 56.16 49.01
C MET A 1 57.34 55.56 48.29
N LYS A 2 57.46 55.13 47.03
CA LYS A 2 56.42 54.52 46.21
C LYS A 2 56.86 53.08 45.96
N LYS A 3 56.05 52.15 46.47
CA LYS A 3 56.21 50.71 46.26
C LYS A 3 55.52 50.34 44.95
N PHE A 4 56.28 49.81 44.00
CA PHE A 4 55.78 49.20 42.78
C PHE A 4 55.37 47.77 43.10
N ILE A 5 54.13 47.44 42.83
CA ILE A 5 53.60 46.09 42.88
C ILE A 5 53.66 45.56 41.45
N LEU A 6 54.49 44.54 41.26
CA LEU A 6 54.64 43.84 39.99
C LEU A 6 53.52 42.74 39.93
N THR A 7 52.55 42.95 39.10
CA THR A 7 51.45 41.94 38.86
C THR A 7 51.83 41.05 37.70
N THR A 8 52.16 39.83 38.01
CA THR A 8 52.43 38.76 37.01
C THR A 8 51.09 38.30 36.41
N ILE A 9 50.88 38.54 35.12
CA ILE A 9 49.78 38.02 34.38
C ILE A 9 50.13 36.63 33.87
N ALA A 10 49.53 35.59 34.44
CA ALA A 10 49.61 34.22 33.93
C ALA A 10 48.69 34.08 32.75
N LEU A 11 49.25 33.90 31.55
CA LEU A 11 48.48 33.52 30.34
C LEU A 11 48.08 32.07 30.46
N PHE A 12 46.76 31.87 30.70
CA PHE A 12 46.13 30.55 30.62
C PHE A 12 45.81 30.26 29.16
N VAL A 13 46.65 29.51 28.48
CA VAL A 13 46.35 29.00 27.12
C VAL A 13 45.38 27.84 27.27
N CYS A 14 44.09 28.15 27.08
CA CYS A 14 43.07 27.12 26.99
C CYS A 14 43.19 26.42 25.63
N GLY A 15 43.77 25.21 25.63
CA GLY A 15 43.81 24.34 24.47
C GLY A 15 42.40 23.84 24.14
N GLN A 16 41.77 24.47 23.18
CA GLN A 16 40.55 23.91 22.59
C GLN A 16 40.94 22.74 21.70
N SER A 17 40.69 21.52 22.20
CA SER A 17 40.74 20.31 21.38
C SER A 17 39.53 20.37 20.42
N ILE A 18 39.81 20.73 19.17
CA ILE A 18 38.83 20.59 18.09
C ILE A 18 38.65 19.10 17.87
N LEU A 19 37.55 18.54 18.40
CA LEU A 19 37.10 17.21 18.09
C LEU A 19 36.61 17.26 16.64
N LEU A 20 37.45 16.89 15.70
CA LEU A 20 37.04 16.61 14.32
C LEU A 20 36.11 15.40 14.38
N ALA A 21 34.83 15.69 14.35
CA ALA A 21 33.85 14.66 14.04
C ALA A 21 34.16 14.14 12.64
N GLN A 22 34.74 12.95 12.60
CA GLN A 22 34.96 12.20 11.37
C GLN A 22 33.59 11.77 10.89
N GLU A 23 32.99 12.55 9.99
CA GLU A 23 31.82 12.10 9.19
C GLU A 23 32.27 10.85 8.44
N SER A 24 31.90 9.69 8.97
CA SER A 24 31.97 8.44 8.23
C SER A 24 31.10 8.61 7.01
N LYS A 25 31.67 8.80 5.83
CA LYS A 25 30.94 8.63 4.56
C LYS A 25 30.25 7.28 4.65
N PRO A 26 28.93 7.22 4.53
CA PRO A 26 28.26 5.94 4.39
C PRO A 26 28.92 5.26 3.20
N ASP A 27 29.31 3.99 3.37
CA ASP A 27 29.88 3.18 2.30
C ASP A 27 28.98 3.29 1.08
N SER A 28 29.44 4.00 0.05
CA SER A 28 28.65 4.30 -1.14
C SER A 28 28.16 3.02 -1.83
N LEU A 29 28.86 1.93 -1.61
CA LEU A 29 28.51 0.61 -2.10
C LEU A 29 27.31 0.01 -1.34
N GLN A 30 27.28 0.16 0.00
CA GLN A 30 26.20 -0.36 0.86
C GLN A 30 24.88 0.39 0.62
N SER A 31 24.93 1.71 0.42
CA SER A 31 23.76 2.52 0.08
C SER A 31 23.22 2.21 -1.32
N LEU A 32 24.11 2.00 -2.30
CA LEU A 32 23.71 1.62 -3.67
C LEU A 32 23.10 0.20 -3.74
N LEU A 33 23.61 -0.74 -2.94
CA LEU A 33 23.04 -2.08 -2.84
C LEU A 33 21.63 -2.03 -2.20
N SER A 34 21.46 -1.24 -1.13
CA SER A 34 20.16 -1.04 -0.48
C SER A 34 19.14 -0.39 -1.41
N GLU A 35 19.56 0.63 -2.18
CA GLU A 35 18.69 1.29 -3.16
C GLU A 35 18.30 0.35 -4.30
N LYS A 36 19.22 -0.45 -4.80
CA LYS A 36 18.97 -1.47 -5.82
C LYS A 36 18.01 -2.56 -5.33
N ASP A 37 18.16 -3.00 -4.08
CA ASP A 37 17.24 -3.97 -3.47
C ASP A 37 15.83 -3.39 -3.29
N ILE A 38 15.71 -2.12 -2.94
CA ILE A 38 14.43 -1.41 -2.85
C ILE A 38 13.80 -1.29 -4.23
N LEU A 39 14.55 -0.85 -5.24
CA LEU A 39 14.06 -0.74 -6.62
C LEU A 39 13.63 -2.10 -7.17
N THR A 40 14.42 -3.15 -6.96
CA THR A 40 14.08 -4.53 -7.36
C THR A 40 12.79 -5.00 -6.66
N ARG A 41 12.58 -4.69 -5.38
CA ARG A 41 11.35 -5.00 -4.66
C ARG A 41 10.16 -4.21 -5.17
N ILE A 42 10.36 -2.95 -5.56
CA ILE A 42 9.32 -2.12 -6.18
C ILE A 42 8.95 -2.69 -7.55
N GLU A 43 9.92 -3.03 -8.39
CA GLU A 43 9.69 -3.64 -9.70
C GLU A 43 9.00 -5.00 -9.61
N LEU A 44 9.38 -5.86 -8.65
CA LEU A 44 8.72 -7.14 -8.39
C LEU A 44 7.27 -6.94 -7.93
N ASN A 45 7.00 -5.91 -7.12
CA ASN A 45 5.64 -5.59 -6.66
C ASN A 45 4.78 -4.94 -7.76
N THR A 46 5.37 -4.17 -8.68
CA THR A 46 4.65 -3.56 -9.81
C THR A 46 4.42 -4.53 -10.95
N ASN A 47 5.26 -5.56 -11.07
CA ASN A 47 5.13 -6.63 -12.06
C ASN A 47 4.38 -7.86 -11.54
N SER A 48 3.63 -7.75 -10.43
CA SER A 48 2.82 -8.87 -9.97
C SER A 48 1.79 -9.22 -11.04
N GLU A 49 1.96 -10.38 -11.66
CA GLU A 49 1.00 -10.96 -12.62
C GLU A 49 -0.24 -11.50 -11.90
N ASP A 50 -0.55 -10.97 -10.71
CA ASP A 50 -1.65 -11.41 -9.88
C ASP A 50 -2.99 -11.11 -10.55
N CYS A 51 -3.55 -12.15 -11.14
CA CYS A 51 -4.86 -12.06 -11.78
C CYS A 51 -5.99 -11.81 -10.79
N TYR A 52 -5.81 -12.14 -9.51
CA TYR A 52 -6.83 -12.01 -8.48
C TYR A 52 -6.32 -11.28 -7.24
N LYS A 53 -7.16 -10.43 -6.67
CA LYS A 53 -6.89 -9.76 -5.39
C LYS A 53 -8.06 -9.97 -4.41
N LEU A 54 -7.72 -10.10 -3.12
CA LEU A 54 -8.68 -10.11 -2.02
C LEU A 54 -8.69 -8.77 -1.30
N TYR A 55 -9.88 -8.21 -1.12
CA TYR A 55 -10.12 -6.96 -0.42
C TYR A 55 -10.92 -7.24 0.85
N PRO A 56 -10.41 -6.90 2.04
CA PRO A 56 -11.16 -7.05 3.27
C PRO A 56 -12.34 -6.06 3.29
N THR A 57 -13.44 -6.49 3.87
CA THR A 57 -14.56 -5.59 4.19
C THR A 57 -14.49 -5.18 5.66
N LYS A 58 -15.36 -4.26 6.10
CA LYS A 58 -15.51 -3.97 7.54
C LYS A 58 -16.15 -5.12 8.34
N ASN A 59 -16.74 -6.10 7.66
CA ASN A 59 -17.14 -7.37 8.26
C ASN A 59 -15.96 -8.33 8.26
N MET A 60 -15.50 -8.73 9.44
CA MET A 60 -14.30 -9.56 9.63
C MET A 60 -14.36 -10.92 8.92
N TRP A 61 -15.56 -11.42 8.60
CA TRP A 61 -15.75 -12.73 7.95
C TRP A 61 -15.84 -12.66 6.43
N THR A 62 -15.91 -11.46 5.86
CA THR A 62 -16.23 -11.25 4.45
C THR A 62 -15.13 -10.50 3.72
N PHE A 63 -14.77 -11.03 2.54
CA PHE A 63 -13.84 -10.42 1.59
C PHE A 63 -14.51 -10.27 0.23
N LEU A 64 -14.04 -9.33 -0.57
CA LEU A 64 -14.32 -9.29 -2.00
C LEU A 64 -13.11 -9.83 -2.77
N LYS A 65 -13.33 -10.79 -3.67
CA LYS A 65 -12.33 -11.29 -4.60
C LYS A 65 -12.56 -10.65 -5.96
N LEU A 66 -11.56 -9.97 -6.48
CA LEU A 66 -11.56 -9.31 -7.78
C LEU A 66 -10.68 -10.07 -8.77
N ASP A 67 -11.21 -10.37 -9.96
CA ASP A 67 -10.35 -10.63 -11.13
C ASP A 67 -9.90 -9.28 -11.70
N THR A 68 -8.63 -8.99 -11.51
CA THR A 68 -8.03 -7.70 -11.86
C THR A 68 -7.93 -7.46 -13.37
N ARG A 69 -8.18 -8.49 -14.19
CA ARG A 69 -8.18 -8.42 -15.65
C ARG A 69 -9.53 -8.01 -16.22
N THR A 70 -10.60 -8.54 -15.63
CA THR A 70 -11.96 -8.51 -16.21
C THR A 70 -12.95 -7.70 -15.40
N GLY A 71 -12.63 -7.35 -14.15
CA GLY A 71 -13.57 -6.68 -13.25
C GLY A 71 -14.65 -7.59 -12.68
N LYS A 72 -14.53 -8.92 -12.83
CA LYS A 72 -15.42 -9.89 -12.17
C LYS A 72 -15.17 -9.90 -10.68
N ILE A 73 -16.25 -9.97 -9.89
CA ILE A 73 -16.17 -9.85 -8.43
C ILE A 73 -17.00 -10.96 -7.78
N TRP A 74 -16.43 -11.53 -6.73
CA TRP A 74 -17.09 -12.49 -5.83
C TRP A 74 -17.06 -11.97 -4.41
N GLN A 75 -18.11 -12.21 -3.67
CA GLN A 75 -18.12 -12.14 -2.22
C GLN A 75 -17.61 -13.48 -1.68
N VAL A 76 -16.64 -13.45 -0.78
CA VAL A 76 -16.02 -14.62 -0.15
C VAL A 76 -16.27 -14.54 1.34
N GLN A 77 -16.86 -15.56 1.91
CA GLN A 77 -17.04 -15.67 3.35
C GLN A 77 -16.24 -16.85 3.89
N TYR A 78 -15.49 -16.62 4.95
CA TYR A 78 -14.86 -17.69 5.72
C TYR A 78 -15.52 -17.81 7.10
N SER A 79 -15.33 -18.96 7.74
CA SER A 79 -15.86 -19.22 9.08
C SER A 79 -14.97 -20.20 9.82
N THR A 80 -14.91 -20.04 11.15
CA THR A 80 -14.30 -21.00 12.09
C THR A 80 -15.32 -21.99 12.65
N GLN A 81 -16.62 -21.80 12.42
CA GLN A 81 -17.69 -22.62 12.99
C GLN A 81 -17.97 -23.90 12.21
N GLY A 82 -18.04 -23.82 10.86
CA GLY A 82 -18.31 -24.97 10.03
C GLY A 82 -18.11 -24.68 8.54
N TYR A 83 -18.10 -25.75 7.73
CA TYR A 83 -17.90 -25.60 6.27
C TYR A 83 -19.14 -24.97 5.58
N GLU A 84 -20.33 -25.15 6.14
CA GLU A 84 -21.59 -24.59 5.67
C GLU A 84 -21.64 -23.06 5.69
N TYR A 85 -20.79 -22.44 6.53
CA TYR A 85 -20.64 -20.98 6.61
C TYR A 85 -19.50 -20.45 5.73
N ARG A 86 -18.84 -21.32 4.95
CA ARG A 86 -17.77 -20.94 4.03
C ARG A 86 -18.28 -21.02 2.61
N PHE A 87 -18.35 -19.90 1.94
CA PHE A 87 -18.86 -19.85 0.58
C PHE A 87 -18.23 -18.73 -0.24
N GLN A 88 -18.36 -18.88 -1.55
CA GLN A 88 -18.09 -17.83 -2.51
C GLN A 88 -19.32 -17.67 -3.38
N THR A 89 -19.81 -16.45 -3.48
CA THR A 89 -20.96 -16.12 -4.34
C THR A 89 -20.59 -14.99 -5.31
N ILE A 90 -21.23 -14.98 -6.48
CA ILE A 90 -20.99 -13.99 -7.51
C ILE A 90 -21.63 -12.67 -7.12
N LEU A 91 -20.86 -11.57 -7.26
CA LEU A 91 -21.37 -10.20 -7.15
C LEU A 91 -21.42 -9.54 -8.53
N ASN A 92 -20.39 -9.73 -9.35
CA ASN A 92 -20.36 -9.35 -10.76
C ASN A 92 -19.74 -10.46 -11.61
N ASN A 93 -20.50 -10.99 -12.57
CA ASN A 93 -20.00 -11.99 -13.53
C ASN A 93 -19.71 -11.41 -14.92
N TYR A 94 -19.96 -10.13 -15.14
CA TYR A 94 -19.70 -9.50 -16.44
C TYR A 94 -18.23 -9.14 -16.58
N ASP A 95 -17.70 -9.38 -17.80
CA ASP A 95 -16.39 -8.86 -18.17
C ASP A 95 -16.54 -7.38 -18.53
N LEU A 96 -16.02 -6.51 -17.67
CA LEU A 96 -16.09 -5.07 -17.82
C LEU A 96 -14.95 -4.49 -18.68
N SER A 97 -14.00 -5.34 -19.10
CA SER A 97 -12.87 -4.93 -19.93
C SER A 97 -13.28 -4.70 -21.39
N TYR A 98 -14.30 -5.44 -21.85
CA TYR A 98 -14.72 -5.52 -23.27
C TYR A 98 -13.57 -5.89 -24.22
N GLU A 99 -12.55 -6.60 -23.73
CA GLU A 99 -11.34 -6.97 -24.49
C GLU A 99 -11.01 -8.45 -24.30
N THR A 100 -10.45 -9.07 -25.34
CA THR A 100 -10.11 -10.50 -25.32
C THR A 100 -8.80 -10.83 -24.61
N ASN A 101 -7.86 -9.88 -24.54
CA ASN A 101 -6.52 -10.06 -23.94
C ASN A 101 -6.24 -8.97 -22.90
N THR A 102 -6.86 -9.09 -21.74
CA THR A 102 -6.66 -8.15 -20.64
C THR A 102 -5.48 -8.53 -19.77
N LYS A 103 -4.67 -7.53 -19.42
CA LYS A 103 -3.54 -7.70 -18.52
C LYS A 103 -3.98 -7.67 -17.05
N PRO A 104 -3.25 -8.36 -16.16
CA PRO A 104 -3.43 -8.21 -14.71
C PRO A 104 -3.32 -6.74 -14.25
N ASN A 105 -3.86 -6.46 -13.08
CA ASN A 105 -3.84 -5.13 -12.45
C ASN A 105 -4.57 -4.01 -13.21
N ARG A 106 -5.46 -4.34 -14.16
CA ARG A 106 -6.33 -3.37 -14.84
C ARG A 106 -7.41 -2.82 -13.90
N PHE A 107 -8.10 -3.69 -13.19
CA PHE A 107 -9.18 -3.31 -12.27
C PHE A 107 -8.70 -3.29 -10.83
N GLU A 108 -9.25 -2.35 -10.03
CA GLU A 108 -8.94 -2.21 -8.61
C GLU A 108 -10.16 -1.76 -7.82
N LEU A 109 -10.35 -2.35 -6.61
CA LEU A 109 -11.40 -1.95 -5.68
C LEU A 109 -10.86 -0.98 -4.64
N TYR A 110 -11.61 0.08 -4.40
CA TYR A 110 -11.34 1.08 -3.36
C TYR A 110 -12.44 1.02 -2.30
N PRO A 111 -12.11 0.74 -1.04
CA PRO A 111 -13.10 0.78 0.04
C PRO A 111 -13.62 2.20 0.24
N THR A 112 -14.88 2.32 0.64
CA THR A 112 -15.49 3.59 1.03
C THR A 112 -15.73 3.64 2.54
N GLU A 113 -16.17 4.80 3.04
CA GLU A 113 -16.62 4.90 4.44
C GLU A 113 -17.88 4.06 4.72
N ASN A 114 -18.70 3.81 3.71
CA ASN A 114 -19.85 2.91 3.83
C ASN A 114 -19.38 1.46 3.89
N THR A 115 -19.85 0.72 4.90
CA THR A 115 -19.46 -0.67 5.17
C THR A 115 -19.69 -1.61 3.98
N TYR A 116 -20.74 -1.36 3.21
CA TYR A 116 -21.20 -2.26 2.14
C TYR A 116 -20.72 -1.86 0.75
N ASN A 117 -20.12 -0.68 0.59
CA ASN A 117 -19.79 -0.13 -0.72
C ASN A 117 -18.29 -0.02 -0.97
N PHE A 118 -17.93 -0.33 -2.22
CA PHE A 118 -16.63 -0.10 -2.81
C PHE A 118 -16.78 0.66 -4.13
N ILE A 119 -15.72 1.30 -4.57
CA ILE A 119 -15.60 1.83 -5.92
C ILE A 119 -14.69 0.89 -6.70
N LEU A 120 -15.13 0.39 -7.84
CA LEU A 120 -14.30 -0.32 -8.80
C LEU A 120 -13.80 0.67 -9.85
N LEU A 121 -12.51 0.70 -10.08
CA LEU A 121 -11.86 1.52 -11.09
C LEU A 121 -11.25 0.64 -12.18
N ASP A 122 -11.55 0.92 -13.44
CA ASP A 122 -10.75 0.49 -14.59
C ASP A 122 -9.60 1.48 -14.79
N LYS A 123 -8.39 1.07 -14.43
CA LYS A 123 -7.18 1.94 -14.50
C LYS A 123 -6.70 2.20 -15.93
N LYS A 124 -7.27 1.49 -16.93
CA LYS A 124 -6.91 1.66 -18.33
C LYS A 124 -7.68 2.80 -18.99
N ASP A 125 -8.99 2.85 -18.77
CA ASP A 125 -9.88 3.82 -19.45
C ASP A 125 -10.62 4.76 -18.48
N GLY A 126 -10.40 4.62 -17.18
CA GLY A 126 -10.93 5.52 -16.14
C GLY A 126 -12.39 5.30 -15.79
N ARG A 127 -13.05 4.26 -16.31
CA ARG A 127 -14.44 3.96 -15.94
C ARG A 127 -14.52 3.52 -14.49
N VAL A 128 -15.61 3.90 -13.83
CA VAL A 128 -15.86 3.60 -12.43
C VAL A 128 -17.25 3.01 -12.20
N TRP A 129 -17.36 2.17 -11.19
CA TRP A 129 -18.61 1.55 -10.77
C TRP A 129 -18.74 1.59 -9.25
N GLN A 130 -19.96 1.80 -8.78
CA GLN A 130 -20.33 1.47 -7.40
C GLN A 130 -20.50 -0.04 -7.30
N VAL A 131 -19.89 -0.65 -6.30
CA VAL A 131 -20.00 -2.07 -5.96
C VAL A 131 -20.58 -2.18 -4.57
N GLN A 132 -21.74 -2.82 -4.42
CA GLN A 132 -22.37 -3.09 -3.13
C GLN A 132 -22.38 -4.58 -2.86
N TRP A 133 -21.75 -5.00 -1.77
CA TRP A 133 -21.87 -6.35 -1.24
C TRP A 133 -22.93 -6.41 -0.14
N SER A 134 -23.52 -7.60 0.07
CA SER A 134 -24.52 -7.81 1.13
C SER A 134 -24.63 -9.27 1.50
N GLN A 135 -25.12 -9.55 2.72
CA GLN A 135 -25.58 -10.88 3.10
C GLN A 135 -26.85 -11.28 2.32
N ASP A 136 -27.70 -10.32 2.05
CA ASP A 136 -28.88 -10.48 1.23
C ASP A 136 -28.51 -10.38 -0.26
N GLU A 137 -28.88 -11.41 -1.03
CA GLU A 137 -28.57 -11.51 -2.45
C GLU A 137 -29.25 -10.42 -3.28
N ASP A 138 -30.47 -10.07 -2.95
CA ASP A 138 -31.28 -9.10 -3.71
C ASP A 138 -30.74 -7.66 -3.61
N THR A 139 -29.88 -7.40 -2.63
CA THR A 139 -29.29 -6.08 -2.41
C THR A 139 -27.85 -5.96 -2.92
N ARG A 140 -27.28 -7.03 -3.50
CA ARG A 140 -25.97 -7.00 -4.16
C ARG A 140 -26.07 -6.31 -5.51
N MET A 141 -25.17 -5.38 -5.81
CA MET A 141 -25.24 -4.67 -7.09
C MET A 141 -23.87 -4.16 -7.55
N ILE A 142 -23.78 -3.96 -8.86
CA ILE A 142 -22.73 -3.17 -9.50
C ILE A 142 -23.38 -2.18 -10.46
N LEU A 143 -23.12 -0.89 -10.29
CA LEU A 143 -23.73 0.19 -11.05
C LEU A 143 -22.65 1.12 -11.61
N PRO A 144 -22.67 1.46 -12.93
CA PRO A 144 -21.73 2.42 -13.50
C PRO A 144 -21.96 3.82 -12.91
N ILE A 145 -20.88 4.56 -12.75
CA ILE A 145 -20.88 5.98 -12.35
C ILE A 145 -20.42 6.78 -13.58
N TYR A 146 -21.26 7.75 -14.03
CA TYR A 146 -21.04 8.57 -15.23
C TYR A 146 -20.58 9.97 -14.87
#